data_9a9e8657d4bf94a69c768a647e778717
#
_entry.id   9a9e8657d4bf94a69c768a647e778717
#
_cell.length_a   1.000
_cell.length_b   1.000
_cell.length_c   1.000
_cell.angle_alpha   90.00
_cell.angle_beta   90.00
_cell.angle_gamma   90.00
#
_symmetry.space_group_name_H-M   'P 1'
#
loop_
_entity.id
_entity.type
_entity.pdbx_description
1 polymer ?
#
loop_
_entity_poly.entity_id
_entity_poly.type
_entity_poly.pdbx_seq_one_letter_code
_entity_poly.pdbx_strand_id
1 'polypeptide(L)'
;VGYNAHDMDVWSDCIARLAQMAGVVPGDRVQMAFGYGMFTGGFGLHYGCQKLGCMMIPAGSGNTERHIAMIGDYGTTVLIATPSYALHMCEVGERLGFDWKASTLRVGLFGGEPCPPGLKAEIEERMHIVCTDNYGLTEVMGPGVSGECLAARDMQHIAEDHFLWEVVDPETGEPVGEGEMGELVLTPLCKQGIPVLRYRTHDLTAVHTEPCACGRTLARMDKVRSRSDDMLIIRGTNVFPSQIEDVLTGIEEVTPHYHIIVETRGGMDALIVETELRPEAFRDSFEAMDALRARIAEKLKGTLLVAPEVRLVEPGGIERAIGKAKHVDDRREK
;
A
#
# COMPACT_ATOMS: atom_id res chain seq x y z
N VAL A 1 4.78 -9.16 -18.22
CA VAL A 1 4.99 -8.05 -19.16
C VAL A 1 6.47 -8.01 -19.52
N GLY A 2 6.78 -7.77 -20.81
CA GLY A 2 8.16 -7.64 -21.30
C GLY A 2 8.63 -6.19 -21.32
N TYR A 3 9.94 -6.01 -21.20
CA TYR A 3 10.63 -4.71 -21.28
C TYR A 3 11.84 -4.84 -22.20
N ASN A 4 12.05 -3.86 -23.06
CA ASN A 4 13.30 -3.72 -23.79
C ASN A 4 14.26 -2.77 -23.03
N ALA A 5 15.44 -2.53 -23.58
CA ALA A 5 16.44 -1.67 -22.93
C ALA A 5 15.96 -0.21 -22.77
N HIS A 6 15.20 0.31 -23.76
CA HIS A 6 14.60 1.63 -23.70
C HIS A 6 13.55 1.73 -22.59
N ASP A 7 12.67 0.73 -22.47
CA ASP A 7 11.66 0.71 -21.40
C ASP A 7 12.31 0.69 -20.03
N MET A 8 13.39 -0.06 -19.85
CA MET A 8 14.14 -0.11 -18.59
C MET A 8 14.80 1.22 -18.26
N ASP A 9 15.31 1.94 -19.25
CA ASP A 9 15.93 3.24 -19.05
C ASP A 9 14.90 4.31 -18.66
N VAL A 10 13.79 4.39 -19.38
CA VAL A 10 12.63 5.27 -19.07
C VAL A 10 12.08 4.98 -17.68
N TRP A 11 11.86 3.70 -17.37
CA TRP A 11 11.35 3.29 -16.06
C TRP A 11 12.30 3.69 -14.94
N SER A 12 13.60 3.49 -15.14
CA SER A 12 14.62 3.91 -14.17
C SER A 12 14.62 5.42 -13.93
N ASP A 13 14.31 6.24 -14.94
CA ASP A 13 14.15 7.70 -14.78
C ASP A 13 12.93 8.05 -13.94
N CYS A 14 11.79 7.40 -14.18
CA CYS A 14 10.58 7.60 -13.37
C CYS A 14 10.85 7.30 -11.89
N ILE A 15 11.50 6.17 -11.61
CA ILE A 15 11.84 5.75 -10.24
C ILE A 15 12.90 6.68 -9.62
N ALA A 16 13.95 7.09 -10.34
CA ALA A 16 14.95 7.99 -9.80
C ALA A 16 14.32 9.32 -9.34
N ARG A 17 13.39 9.88 -10.14
CA ARG A 17 12.64 11.09 -9.78
C ARG A 17 11.72 10.87 -8.58
N LEU A 18 11.03 9.74 -8.54
CA LEU A 18 10.18 9.35 -7.43
C LEU A 18 11.01 9.23 -6.13
N ALA A 19 12.13 8.54 -6.18
CA ALA A 19 13.02 8.38 -5.04
C ALA A 19 13.56 9.75 -4.53
N GLN A 20 13.91 10.66 -5.43
CA GLN A 20 14.27 12.03 -5.06
C GLN A 20 13.12 12.79 -4.38
N MET A 21 11.88 12.63 -4.84
CA MET A 21 10.70 13.23 -4.19
C MET A 21 10.51 12.71 -2.77
N ALA A 22 10.83 11.45 -2.54
CA ALA A 22 10.81 10.78 -1.24
C ALA A 22 12.01 11.16 -0.34
N GLY A 23 12.93 11.99 -0.81
CA GLY A 23 14.11 12.42 -0.06
C GLY A 23 15.30 11.46 -0.13
N VAL A 24 15.30 10.52 -1.06
CA VAL A 24 16.47 9.69 -1.36
C VAL A 24 17.52 10.51 -2.13
N VAL A 25 18.77 10.38 -1.76
CA VAL A 25 19.88 11.13 -2.35
C VAL A 25 21.00 10.20 -2.84
N PRO A 26 21.85 10.66 -3.78
CA PRO A 26 23.03 9.89 -4.18
C PRO A 26 23.90 9.50 -2.97
N GLY A 27 24.37 8.25 -2.97
CA GLY A 27 25.15 7.68 -1.88
C GLY A 27 24.32 7.01 -0.78
N ASP A 28 22.99 7.07 -0.82
CA ASP A 28 22.13 6.28 0.07
C ASP A 28 22.35 4.78 -0.10
N ARG A 29 22.22 4.06 0.98
CA ARG A 29 22.25 2.59 1.03
C ARG A 29 20.80 2.09 1.07
N VAL A 30 20.33 1.60 -0.08
CA VAL A 30 18.94 1.22 -0.30
C VAL A 30 18.78 -0.29 -0.18
N GLN A 31 18.05 -0.74 0.83
CA GLN A 31 17.74 -2.14 1.03
C GLN A 31 16.41 -2.49 0.36
N MET A 32 16.47 -3.45 -0.56
CA MET A 32 15.31 -3.95 -1.29
C MET A 32 14.72 -5.17 -0.59
N ALA A 33 13.51 -5.03 -0.07
CA ALA A 33 12.78 -6.13 0.56
C ALA A 33 11.69 -6.75 -0.34
N PHE A 34 11.66 -6.36 -1.63
CA PHE A 34 10.83 -7.03 -2.63
C PHE A 34 11.58 -8.19 -3.29
N GLY A 35 10.85 -9.23 -3.68
CA GLY A 35 11.39 -10.31 -4.48
C GLY A 35 11.79 -9.85 -5.89
N TYR A 36 12.84 -10.47 -6.44
CA TYR A 36 13.32 -10.20 -7.81
C TYR A 36 12.77 -11.20 -8.86
N GLY A 37 11.77 -11.98 -8.50
CA GLY A 37 11.13 -12.94 -9.40
C GLY A 37 10.07 -12.30 -10.30
N MET A 38 8.89 -12.88 -10.31
CA MET A 38 7.75 -12.38 -11.11
C MET A 38 7.12 -11.08 -10.57
N PHE A 39 7.64 -10.53 -9.50
CA PHE A 39 7.22 -9.27 -8.93
C PHE A 39 8.00 -8.11 -9.57
N THR A 40 7.33 -7.33 -10.39
CA THR A 40 7.95 -6.26 -11.19
C THR A 40 8.61 -5.17 -10.34
N GLY A 41 8.03 -4.83 -9.18
CA GLY A 41 8.51 -3.76 -8.31
C GLY A 41 10.00 -3.85 -7.95
N GLY A 42 10.52 -5.07 -7.75
CA GLY A 42 11.91 -5.28 -7.38
C GLY A 42 12.91 -4.71 -8.39
N PHE A 43 12.71 -4.99 -9.68
CA PHE A 43 13.65 -4.53 -10.72
C PHE A 43 13.60 -3.02 -10.96
N GLY A 44 12.39 -2.46 -11.12
CA GLY A 44 12.26 -1.03 -11.39
C GLY A 44 12.85 -0.16 -10.31
N LEU A 45 12.50 -0.44 -9.05
CA LEU A 45 13.03 0.30 -7.90
C LEU A 45 14.54 0.12 -7.76
N HIS A 46 15.07 -1.08 -8.04
CA HIS A 46 16.51 -1.35 -8.03
C HIS A 46 17.25 -0.45 -9.04
N TYR A 47 16.89 -0.56 -10.31
CA TYR A 47 17.59 0.18 -11.37
C TYR A 47 17.40 1.70 -11.26
N GLY A 48 16.22 2.16 -10.83
CA GLY A 48 15.98 3.57 -10.62
C GLY A 48 16.79 4.17 -9.47
N CYS A 49 16.86 3.51 -8.33
CA CYS A 49 17.73 3.94 -7.23
C CYS A 49 19.22 3.83 -7.61
N GLN A 50 19.61 2.80 -8.35
CA GLN A 50 20.98 2.70 -8.88
C GLN A 50 21.31 3.87 -9.84
N LYS A 51 20.37 4.23 -10.75
CA LYS A 51 20.51 5.39 -11.66
C LYS A 51 20.63 6.70 -10.90
N LEU A 52 19.95 6.84 -9.77
CA LEU A 52 20.08 7.98 -8.85
C LEU A 52 21.48 8.05 -8.18
N GLY A 53 22.26 6.98 -8.20
CA GLY A 53 23.57 6.91 -7.56
C GLY A 53 23.54 6.30 -6.16
N CYS A 54 22.54 5.52 -5.83
CA CYS A 54 22.46 4.79 -4.57
C CYS A 54 23.21 3.47 -4.61
N MET A 55 23.66 3.01 -3.45
CA MET A 55 24.19 1.66 -3.26
C MET A 55 23.03 0.70 -2.97
N MET A 56 22.83 -0.28 -3.86
CA MET A 56 21.74 -1.23 -3.71
C MET A 56 22.13 -2.45 -2.88
N ILE A 57 21.28 -2.81 -1.92
CA ILE A 57 21.37 -4.03 -1.10
C ILE A 57 20.20 -4.94 -1.55
N PRO A 58 20.43 -5.91 -2.47
CA PRO A 58 19.37 -6.72 -3.07
C PRO A 58 18.99 -7.89 -2.15
N ALA A 59 18.45 -7.60 -0.98
CA ALA A 59 18.15 -8.61 0.03
C ALA A 59 17.03 -9.59 -0.40
N GLY A 60 16.09 -9.11 -1.23
CA GLY A 60 14.95 -9.92 -1.71
C GLY A 60 13.84 -10.02 -0.68
N SER A 61 12.93 -10.98 -0.85
CA SER A 61 11.82 -11.21 0.07
C SER A 61 12.13 -12.30 1.10
N GLY A 62 11.45 -12.27 2.25
CA GLY A 62 11.55 -13.27 3.33
C GLY A 62 12.78 -13.09 4.23
N ASN A 63 12.91 -13.96 5.22
CA ASN A 63 13.97 -13.94 6.23
C ASN A 63 14.11 -12.58 6.94
N THR A 64 13.07 -12.19 7.65
CA THR A 64 12.94 -10.87 8.30
C THR A 64 14.08 -10.58 9.28
N GLU A 65 14.53 -11.57 10.05
CA GLU A 65 15.66 -11.41 10.99
C GLU A 65 16.95 -11.02 10.24
N ARG A 66 17.20 -11.64 9.08
CA ARG A 66 18.33 -11.27 8.24
C ARG A 66 18.21 -9.85 7.69
N HIS A 67 17.00 -9.41 7.31
CA HIS A 67 16.77 -8.03 6.88
C HIS A 67 17.15 -7.04 7.97
N ILE A 68 16.76 -7.30 9.21
CA ILE A 68 17.06 -6.43 10.36
C ILE A 68 18.56 -6.41 10.64
N ALA A 69 19.23 -7.57 10.64
CA ALA A 69 20.68 -7.63 10.77
C ALA A 69 21.40 -6.83 9.67
N MET A 70 20.97 -6.96 8.41
CA MET A 70 21.54 -6.22 7.28
C MET A 70 21.35 -4.70 7.41
N ILE A 71 20.23 -4.22 7.98
CA ILE A 71 20.04 -2.78 8.27
C ILE A 71 21.16 -2.27 9.18
N GLY A 72 21.50 -3.01 10.24
CA GLY A 72 22.60 -2.67 11.13
C GLY A 72 23.97 -2.80 10.48
N ASP A 73 24.26 -3.96 9.87
CA ASP A 73 25.59 -4.30 9.35
C ASP A 73 26.01 -3.41 8.16
N TYR A 74 25.08 -3.13 7.24
CA TYR A 74 25.36 -2.30 6.06
C TYR A 74 25.02 -0.83 6.30
N GLY A 75 24.43 -0.49 7.44
CA GLY A 75 24.00 0.87 7.73
C GLY A 75 22.98 1.37 6.70
N THR A 76 21.95 0.59 6.42
CA THR A 76 20.87 0.92 5.49
C THR A 76 20.26 2.28 5.82
N THR A 77 20.06 3.13 4.82
CA THR A 77 19.46 4.46 4.98
C THR A 77 18.05 4.55 4.40
N VAL A 78 17.73 3.68 3.44
CA VAL A 78 16.42 3.61 2.78
C VAL A 78 15.94 2.17 2.74
N LEU A 79 14.71 1.94 3.18
CA LEU A 79 14.04 0.65 3.08
C LEU A 79 12.96 0.70 2.00
N ILE A 80 12.99 -0.24 1.06
CA ILE A 80 11.94 -0.46 0.08
C ILE A 80 11.20 -1.75 0.44
N ALA A 81 9.90 -1.64 0.74
CA ALA A 81 9.06 -2.75 1.18
C ALA A 81 7.57 -2.51 0.87
N THR A 82 6.73 -3.51 1.10
CA THR A 82 5.30 -3.24 1.30
C THR A 82 5.07 -2.69 2.70
N PRO A 83 4.04 -1.85 2.93
CA PRO A 83 3.71 -1.33 4.26
C PRO A 83 3.52 -2.44 5.30
N SER A 84 2.78 -3.49 4.97
CA SER A 84 2.53 -4.62 5.86
C SER A 84 3.82 -5.35 6.26
N TYR A 85 4.76 -5.51 5.31
CA TYR A 85 6.04 -6.13 5.62
C TYR A 85 6.93 -5.23 6.48
N ALA A 86 6.89 -3.90 6.26
CA ALA A 86 7.61 -2.95 7.13
C ALA A 86 7.09 -3.01 8.57
N LEU A 87 5.76 -3.08 8.76
CA LEU A 87 5.18 -3.29 10.09
C LEU A 87 5.64 -4.60 10.72
N HIS A 88 5.63 -5.69 9.95
CA HIS A 88 6.15 -6.97 10.42
C HIS A 88 7.65 -6.90 10.81
N MET A 89 8.45 -6.13 10.07
CA MET A 89 9.84 -5.86 10.45
C MET A 89 9.96 -5.09 11.77
N CYS A 90 9.05 -4.15 12.08
CA CYS A 90 8.97 -3.50 13.39
C CYS A 90 8.79 -4.52 14.49
N GLU A 91 7.78 -5.39 14.36
CA GLU A 91 7.46 -6.44 15.35
C GLU A 91 8.65 -7.38 15.62
N VAL A 92 9.29 -7.84 14.54
CA VAL A 92 10.45 -8.74 14.64
C VAL A 92 11.66 -8.01 15.22
N GLY A 93 11.91 -6.77 14.82
CA GLY A 93 13.02 -5.96 15.32
C GLY A 93 12.93 -5.72 16.83
N GLU A 94 11.76 -5.38 17.32
CA GLU A 94 11.49 -5.20 18.75
C GLU A 94 11.72 -6.51 19.52
N ARG A 95 11.23 -7.63 19.00
CA ARG A 95 11.46 -8.96 19.59
C ARG A 95 12.96 -9.31 19.68
N LEU A 96 13.75 -8.87 18.69
CA LEU A 96 15.21 -9.08 18.65
C LEU A 96 15.98 -8.04 19.46
N GLY A 97 15.31 -7.02 20.02
CA GLY A 97 15.95 -5.92 20.72
C GLY A 97 16.73 -4.97 19.79
N PHE A 98 16.33 -4.87 18.51
CA PHE A 98 16.96 -3.96 17.55
C PHE A 98 16.57 -2.52 17.86
N ASP A 99 17.56 -1.65 17.99
CA ASP A 99 17.35 -0.22 18.24
C ASP A 99 17.12 0.54 16.93
N TRP A 100 15.87 0.68 16.53
CA TRP A 100 15.47 1.42 15.32
C TRP A 100 15.94 2.87 15.36
N LYS A 101 15.90 3.52 16.53
CA LYS A 101 16.27 4.92 16.70
C LYS A 101 17.76 5.15 16.53
N ALA A 102 18.59 4.19 16.90
CA ALA A 102 20.05 4.25 16.72
C ALA A 102 20.48 3.82 15.32
N SER A 103 19.56 3.25 14.51
CA SER A 103 19.87 2.85 13.15
C SER A 103 20.10 4.06 12.23
N THR A 104 20.72 3.82 11.06
CA THR A 104 20.90 4.85 10.02
C THR A 104 19.70 4.99 9.10
N LEU A 105 18.66 4.19 9.30
CA LEU A 105 17.45 4.19 8.49
C LEU A 105 16.71 5.52 8.67
N ARG A 106 16.30 6.15 7.55
CA ARG A 106 15.65 7.46 7.57
C ARG A 106 14.45 7.58 6.63
N VAL A 107 14.38 6.75 5.58
CA VAL A 107 13.31 6.77 4.59
C VAL A 107 12.76 5.37 4.39
N GLY A 108 11.43 5.25 4.42
CA GLY A 108 10.68 4.14 3.89
C GLY A 108 10.05 4.51 2.55
N LEU A 109 10.40 3.81 1.48
CA LEU A 109 9.77 3.95 0.17
C LEU A 109 8.85 2.75 -0.04
N PHE A 110 7.57 2.92 0.21
CA PHE A 110 6.60 1.84 0.26
C PHE A 110 5.69 1.82 -0.96
N GLY A 111 5.06 0.69 -1.22
CA GLY A 111 4.12 0.51 -2.31
C GLY A 111 3.75 -0.96 -2.53
N GLY A 112 2.98 -1.20 -3.60
CA GLY A 112 2.48 -2.54 -3.95
C GLY A 112 1.18 -2.92 -3.24
N GLU A 113 0.81 -2.23 -2.19
CA GLU A 113 -0.47 -2.33 -1.48
C GLU A 113 -0.83 -0.96 -0.88
N PRO A 114 -2.09 -0.73 -0.45
CA PRO A 114 -2.47 0.49 0.23
C PRO A 114 -1.65 0.74 1.49
N CYS A 115 -1.38 2.01 1.78
CA CYS A 115 -0.72 2.46 3.01
C CYS A 115 -1.63 3.48 3.73
N PRO A 116 -2.61 3.02 4.52
CA PRO A 116 -3.50 3.91 5.28
C PRO A 116 -2.72 4.84 6.21
N PRO A 117 -3.23 6.04 6.50
CA PRO A 117 -2.54 7.01 7.36
C PRO A 117 -2.15 6.45 8.74
N GLY A 118 -3.00 5.63 9.36
CA GLY A 118 -2.73 5.00 10.64
C GLY A 118 -1.54 4.03 10.59
N LEU A 119 -1.51 3.14 9.59
CA LEU A 119 -0.40 2.22 9.37
C LEU A 119 0.91 2.96 9.09
N LYS A 120 0.83 4.01 8.25
CA LYS A 120 1.98 4.86 7.93
C LYS A 120 2.56 5.52 9.19
N ALA A 121 1.70 6.12 10.01
CA ALA A 121 2.11 6.77 11.25
C ALA A 121 2.73 5.77 12.25
N GLU A 122 2.16 4.57 12.38
CA GLU A 122 2.71 3.51 13.24
C GLU A 122 4.12 3.09 12.81
N ILE A 123 4.35 2.88 11.51
CA ILE A 123 5.68 2.51 11.00
C ILE A 123 6.67 3.66 11.23
N GLU A 124 6.27 4.92 10.96
CA GLU A 124 7.11 6.10 11.18
C GLU A 124 7.54 6.25 12.63
N GLU A 125 6.61 6.06 13.56
CA GLU A 125 6.88 6.12 14.99
C GLU A 125 7.84 5.02 15.44
N ARG A 126 7.59 3.77 15.02
CA ARG A 126 8.36 2.60 15.48
C ARG A 126 9.75 2.53 14.87
N MET A 127 9.89 2.84 13.58
CA MET A 127 11.20 2.81 12.89
C MET A 127 11.96 4.14 12.96
N HIS A 128 11.34 5.23 13.43
CA HIS A 128 11.88 6.60 13.42
C HIS A 128 12.30 7.08 12.02
N ILE A 129 11.48 6.83 11.01
CA ILE A 129 11.73 7.17 9.60
C ILE A 129 10.63 8.07 9.05
N VAL A 130 10.85 8.60 7.85
CA VAL A 130 9.79 9.22 7.05
C VAL A 130 9.34 8.23 5.98
N CYS A 131 8.04 7.93 5.93
CA CYS A 131 7.47 7.03 4.94
C CYS A 131 6.86 7.80 3.78
N THR A 132 7.12 7.34 2.57
CA THR A 132 6.44 7.78 1.35
C THR A 132 5.86 6.59 0.63
N ASP A 133 4.74 6.83 -0.03
CA ASP A 133 4.02 5.83 -0.82
C ASP A 133 4.23 6.07 -2.31
N ASN A 134 4.26 5.00 -3.08
CA ASN A 134 4.35 5.04 -4.52
C ASN A 134 3.38 4.06 -5.17
N TYR A 135 2.86 4.47 -6.32
CA TYR A 135 1.89 3.69 -7.08
C TYR A 135 2.43 3.31 -8.46
N GLY A 136 1.96 2.19 -8.93
CA GLY A 136 2.20 1.71 -10.27
C GLY A 136 1.73 0.28 -10.44
N LEU A 137 1.62 -0.15 -11.68
CA LEU A 137 1.18 -1.49 -12.04
C LEU A 137 2.02 -2.02 -13.22
N THR A 138 2.25 -3.32 -13.20
CA THR A 138 3.11 -4.03 -14.16
C THR A 138 2.68 -3.80 -15.60
N GLU A 139 1.37 -3.72 -15.84
CA GLU A 139 0.76 -3.64 -17.15
C GLU A 139 1.16 -2.38 -17.92
N VAL A 140 1.33 -1.26 -17.22
CA VAL A 140 1.71 0.01 -17.87
C VAL A 140 3.21 0.26 -17.82
N MET A 141 3.90 -0.04 -16.73
CA MET A 141 5.36 0.11 -16.58
C MET A 141 5.88 -0.64 -15.35
N GLY A 142 5.20 -0.55 -14.22
CA GLY A 142 5.60 -0.97 -12.89
C GLY A 142 5.45 0.18 -11.89
N PRO A 143 6.08 0.16 -10.71
CA PRO A 143 6.15 1.31 -9.81
C PRO A 143 6.76 2.53 -10.51
N GLY A 144 6.44 3.72 -10.04
CA GLY A 144 6.93 4.98 -10.63
C GLY A 144 5.94 5.70 -11.54
N VAL A 145 4.69 5.22 -11.65
CA VAL A 145 3.60 5.98 -12.27
C VAL A 145 3.33 7.24 -11.47
N SER A 146 3.22 7.08 -10.13
CA SER A 146 3.10 8.22 -9.22
C SER A 146 3.79 7.97 -7.88
N GLY A 147 4.03 9.04 -7.12
CA GLY A 147 4.61 8.95 -5.80
C GLY A 147 4.49 10.23 -4.99
N GLU A 148 4.54 10.08 -3.69
CA GLU A 148 4.50 11.19 -2.73
C GLU A 148 5.80 11.99 -2.73
N CYS A 149 5.71 13.27 -2.38
CA CYS A 149 6.86 14.10 -2.03
C CYS A 149 6.85 14.40 -0.52
N LEU A 150 8.00 14.80 0.02
CA LEU A 150 8.13 15.11 1.46
C LEU A 150 7.26 16.30 1.92
N ALA A 151 6.87 17.20 1.00
CA ALA A 151 6.08 18.39 1.33
C ALA A 151 4.56 18.12 1.34
N ALA A 152 4.10 17.05 0.65
CA ALA A 152 2.70 16.69 0.56
C ALA A 152 2.62 15.15 0.44
N ARG A 153 2.38 14.49 1.57
CA ARG A 153 2.34 13.03 1.68
C ARG A 153 0.92 12.45 1.75
N ASP A 154 -0.02 13.22 1.29
CA ASP A 154 -1.45 12.90 1.16
C ASP A 154 -1.86 12.59 -0.28
N MET A 155 -1.11 13.09 -1.25
CA MET A 155 -1.30 12.89 -2.67
C MET A 155 -0.01 12.46 -3.36
N GLN A 156 -0.12 11.83 -4.53
CA GLN A 156 1.00 11.34 -5.30
C GLN A 156 1.14 12.10 -6.62
N HIS A 157 2.33 12.63 -6.91
CA HIS A 157 2.64 13.25 -8.21
C HIS A 157 2.66 12.21 -9.31
N ILE A 158 1.91 12.44 -10.38
CA ILE A 158 1.90 11.58 -11.57
C ILE A 158 3.08 11.96 -12.47
N ALA A 159 3.79 10.98 -13.02
CA ALA A 159 4.81 11.20 -14.04
C ALA A 159 4.15 11.45 -15.42
N GLU A 160 3.42 12.56 -15.55
CA GLU A 160 2.56 12.86 -16.71
C GLU A 160 3.31 13.13 -18.02
N ASP A 161 4.61 13.31 -17.96
CA ASP A 161 5.48 13.31 -19.14
C ASP A 161 5.73 11.89 -19.70
N HIS A 162 5.39 10.85 -18.94
CA HIS A 162 5.52 9.45 -19.31
C HIS A 162 4.18 8.71 -19.37
N PHE A 163 3.15 9.23 -18.70
CA PHE A 163 1.83 8.62 -18.63
C PHE A 163 0.75 9.67 -18.88
N LEU A 164 -0.02 9.48 -19.96
CA LEU A 164 -1.29 10.17 -20.08
C LEU A 164 -2.28 9.51 -19.12
N TRP A 165 -2.82 10.30 -18.22
CA TRP A 165 -3.85 9.88 -17.27
C TRP A 165 -5.22 10.42 -17.67
N GLU A 166 -6.24 9.64 -17.40
CA GLU A 166 -7.65 10.01 -17.49
C GLU A 166 -8.33 9.47 -16.23
N VAL A 167 -9.35 10.16 -15.74
CA VAL A 167 -10.25 9.66 -14.69
C VAL A 167 -11.64 9.56 -15.30
N VAL A 168 -12.22 8.37 -15.28
CA VAL A 168 -13.49 8.09 -15.95
C VAL A 168 -14.50 7.49 -14.98
N ASP A 169 -15.76 7.69 -15.25
CA ASP A 169 -16.83 6.96 -14.59
C ASP A 169 -16.70 5.45 -14.93
N PRO A 170 -16.62 4.56 -13.94
CA PRO A 170 -16.35 3.14 -14.17
C PRO A 170 -17.45 2.40 -14.95
N GLU A 171 -18.70 2.92 -14.96
CA GLU A 171 -19.82 2.29 -15.66
C GLU A 171 -19.94 2.80 -17.10
N THR A 172 -19.84 4.11 -17.31
CA THR A 172 -20.03 4.71 -18.63
C THR A 172 -18.74 4.85 -19.43
N GLY A 173 -17.58 4.93 -18.75
CA GLY A 173 -16.28 5.21 -19.39
C GLY A 173 -16.08 6.65 -19.80
N GLU A 174 -17.03 7.56 -19.48
CA GLU A 174 -16.93 8.98 -19.77
C GLU A 174 -16.02 9.69 -18.76
N PRO A 175 -15.25 10.71 -19.19
CA PRO A 175 -14.41 11.47 -18.30
C PRO A 175 -15.22 12.15 -17.19
N VAL A 176 -14.69 12.14 -15.96
CA VAL A 176 -15.25 12.91 -14.82
C VAL A 176 -14.54 14.26 -14.69
N GLY A 177 -15.09 15.16 -13.86
CA GLY A 177 -14.50 16.45 -13.58
C GLY A 177 -13.22 16.37 -12.74
N GLU A 178 -12.41 17.44 -12.76
CA GLU A 178 -11.22 17.56 -11.92
C GLU A 178 -11.59 17.45 -10.43
N GLY A 179 -10.85 16.63 -9.68
CA GLY A 179 -11.11 16.36 -8.27
C GLY A 179 -12.30 15.42 -8.01
N GLU A 180 -13.00 14.98 -9.04
CA GLU A 180 -14.05 13.98 -8.91
C GLU A 180 -13.47 12.56 -8.91
N MET A 181 -14.06 11.70 -8.08
CA MET A 181 -13.66 10.30 -7.96
C MET A 181 -14.10 9.51 -9.18
N GLY A 182 -13.19 8.75 -9.77
CA GLY A 182 -13.46 7.85 -10.87
C GLY A 182 -12.36 6.79 -11.03
N GLU A 183 -12.47 5.97 -12.05
CA GLU A 183 -11.48 4.95 -12.37
C GLU A 183 -10.30 5.58 -13.13
N LEU A 184 -9.09 5.32 -12.64
CA LEU A 184 -7.86 5.74 -13.30
C LEU A 184 -7.64 4.92 -14.57
N VAL A 185 -7.43 5.64 -15.69
CA VAL A 185 -7.07 5.05 -16.98
C VAL A 185 -5.71 5.61 -17.39
N LEU A 186 -4.80 4.73 -17.80
CA LEU A 186 -3.42 5.09 -18.12
C LEU A 186 -3.03 4.70 -19.54
N THR A 187 -2.33 5.61 -20.22
CA THR A 187 -1.64 5.34 -21.48
C THR A 187 -0.16 5.67 -21.33
N PRO A 188 0.75 4.67 -21.29
CA PRO A 188 2.19 4.91 -21.30
C PRO A 188 2.62 5.55 -22.64
N LEU A 189 3.25 6.71 -22.58
CA LEU A 189 3.65 7.48 -23.79
C LEU A 189 4.97 6.98 -24.40
N CYS A 190 5.83 6.35 -23.59
CA CYS A 190 7.19 5.99 -23.97
C CYS A 190 7.44 4.48 -24.04
N LYS A 191 6.52 3.63 -23.55
CA LYS A 191 6.71 2.18 -23.50
C LYS A 191 6.64 1.54 -24.89
N GLN A 192 7.66 0.76 -25.22
CA GLN A 192 7.77 0.07 -26.51
C GLN A 192 7.43 -1.42 -26.42
N GLY A 193 7.82 -2.07 -25.32
CA GLY A 193 7.49 -3.48 -25.06
C GLY A 193 6.07 -3.63 -24.53
N ILE A 194 5.19 -4.24 -25.30
CA ILE A 194 3.77 -4.44 -24.97
C ILE A 194 3.10 -3.09 -24.59
N PRO A 195 3.03 -2.12 -25.55
CA PRO A 195 2.37 -0.86 -25.29
C PRO A 195 0.86 -1.07 -25.14
N VAL A 196 0.27 -0.37 -24.17
CA VAL A 196 -1.17 -0.37 -23.93
C VAL A 196 -1.73 1.03 -24.14
N LEU A 197 -2.97 1.12 -24.62
CA LEU A 197 -3.68 2.38 -24.81
C LEU A 197 -4.93 2.37 -23.93
N ARG A 198 -5.14 3.44 -23.17
CA ARG A 198 -6.29 3.61 -22.27
C ARG A 198 -6.53 2.38 -21.42
N TYR A 199 -5.46 1.94 -20.71
CA TYR A 199 -5.54 0.79 -19.82
C TYR A 199 -6.38 1.15 -18.60
N ARG A 200 -7.51 0.46 -18.43
CA ARG A 200 -8.38 0.59 -17.28
C ARG A 200 -7.74 -0.13 -16.10
N THR A 201 -7.36 0.64 -15.08
CA THR A 201 -6.64 0.07 -13.92
C THR A 201 -7.58 -0.59 -12.91
N HIS A 202 -8.86 -0.25 -12.97
CA HIS A 202 -9.87 -0.51 -11.95
C HIS A 202 -9.61 0.20 -10.60
N ASP A 203 -8.56 0.97 -10.47
CA ASP A 203 -8.24 1.73 -9.26
C ASP A 203 -9.03 3.03 -9.23
N LEU A 204 -9.71 3.30 -8.10
CA LEU A 204 -10.52 4.50 -7.91
C LEU A 204 -9.71 5.60 -7.23
N THR A 205 -9.61 6.75 -7.89
CA THR A 205 -8.88 7.94 -7.42
C THR A 205 -9.51 9.22 -7.98
N ALA A 206 -9.06 10.36 -7.48
CA ALA A 206 -9.30 11.67 -8.07
C ALA A 206 -7.96 12.32 -8.44
N VAL A 207 -7.94 13.20 -9.43
CA VAL A 207 -6.72 13.89 -9.87
C VAL A 207 -6.91 15.41 -9.77
N HIS A 208 -5.86 16.10 -9.30
CA HIS A 208 -5.81 17.53 -9.03
C HIS A 208 -4.63 18.15 -9.76
N THR A 209 -4.84 19.29 -10.39
CA THR A 209 -3.84 20.00 -11.21
C THR A 209 -3.20 21.20 -10.50
N GLU A 210 -3.66 21.57 -9.30
CA GLU A 210 -3.07 22.68 -8.57
C GLU A 210 -1.60 22.40 -8.19
N PRO A 211 -0.73 23.43 -8.23
CA PRO A 211 0.66 23.30 -7.88
C PRO A 211 0.86 22.78 -6.44
N CYS A 212 1.84 21.89 -6.27
CA CYS A 212 2.20 21.37 -4.95
C CYS A 212 3.10 22.36 -4.18
N ALA A 213 3.01 22.32 -2.85
CA ALA A 213 3.91 23.06 -1.95
C ALA A 213 5.39 22.74 -2.16
N CYS A 214 5.73 21.58 -2.77
CA CYS A 214 7.11 21.23 -3.15
C CYS A 214 7.64 22.02 -4.38
N GLY A 215 6.80 22.83 -5.02
CA GLY A 215 7.13 23.62 -6.21
C GLY A 215 6.98 22.87 -7.54
N ARG A 216 6.60 21.59 -7.54
CA ARG A 216 6.31 20.84 -8.77
C ARG A 216 4.93 21.18 -9.30
N THR A 217 4.82 21.20 -10.63
CA THR A 217 3.59 21.51 -11.36
C THR A 217 2.90 20.26 -11.93
N LEU A 218 3.45 19.07 -11.65
CA LEU A 218 2.85 17.81 -12.06
C LEU A 218 1.51 17.60 -11.37
N ALA A 219 0.53 17.07 -12.10
CA ALA A 219 -0.74 16.64 -11.54
C ALA A 219 -0.53 15.66 -10.38
N ARG A 220 -1.43 15.69 -9.42
CA ARG A 220 -1.39 14.81 -8.25
C ARG A 220 -2.67 14.00 -8.16
N MET A 221 -2.53 12.73 -7.89
CA MET A 221 -3.66 11.86 -7.62
C MET A 221 -3.84 11.63 -6.12
N ASP A 222 -5.08 11.47 -5.69
CA ASP A 222 -5.39 10.93 -4.37
C ASP A 222 -4.82 9.51 -4.27
N LYS A 223 -4.58 9.03 -3.06
CA LYS A 223 -4.27 7.62 -2.86
C LYS A 223 -5.41 6.77 -3.37
N VAL A 224 -5.07 5.68 -4.03
CA VAL A 224 -6.07 4.70 -4.45
C VAL A 224 -6.83 4.21 -3.22
N ARG A 225 -8.13 4.47 -3.18
CA ARG A 225 -8.98 4.12 -2.02
C ARG A 225 -9.55 2.72 -2.13
N SER A 226 -9.85 2.30 -3.35
CA SER A 226 -10.46 0.99 -3.62
C SER A 226 -10.33 0.67 -5.10
N ARG A 227 -10.72 -0.54 -5.46
CA ARG A 227 -10.83 -0.95 -6.86
C ARG A 227 -12.30 -1.14 -7.22
N SER A 228 -12.66 -0.78 -8.46
CA SER A 228 -14.02 -1.00 -8.96
C SER A 228 -14.39 -2.48 -9.05
N ASP A 229 -13.39 -3.37 -9.20
CA ASP A 229 -13.55 -4.83 -9.28
C ASP A 229 -13.38 -5.56 -7.93
N ASP A 230 -12.91 -4.89 -6.87
CA ASP A 230 -12.83 -5.44 -5.49
C ASP A 230 -14.12 -5.20 -4.69
N MET A 231 -15.11 -4.58 -5.31
CA MET A 231 -16.39 -4.30 -4.68
C MET A 231 -17.12 -5.59 -4.33
N LEU A 232 -17.46 -5.75 -3.06
CA LEU A 232 -18.26 -6.84 -2.55
C LEU A 232 -19.74 -6.43 -2.54
N ILE A 233 -20.59 -7.17 -3.20
CA ILE A 233 -22.05 -6.96 -3.09
C ILE A 233 -22.54 -7.86 -1.96
N ILE A 234 -22.96 -7.25 -0.85
CA ILE A 234 -23.45 -7.95 0.35
C ILE A 234 -24.92 -7.58 0.56
N ARG A 235 -25.82 -8.51 0.34
CA ARG A 235 -27.28 -8.28 0.47
C ARG A 235 -27.77 -7.06 -0.32
N GLY A 236 -27.22 -6.86 -1.52
CA GLY A 236 -27.56 -5.73 -2.39
C GLY A 236 -26.89 -4.39 -2.03
N THR A 237 -25.98 -4.39 -1.06
CA THR A 237 -25.18 -3.20 -0.69
C THR A 237 -23.76 -3.36 -1.18
N ASN A 238 -23.22 -2.31 -1.79
CA ASN A 238 -21.83 -2.25 -2.23
C ASN A 238 -20.93 -1.99 -1.02
N VAL A 239 -20.00 -2.90 -0.77
CA VAL A 239 -19.02 -2.83 0.32
C VAL A 239 -17.62 -2.89 -0.27
N PHE A 240 -16.78 -1.90 0.04
CA PHE A 240 -15.38 -1.92 -0.34
C PHE A 240 -14.50 -2.33 0.84
N PRO A 241 -13.53 -3.24 0.63
CA PRO A 241 -12.59 -3.66 1.68
C PRO A 241 -11.88 -2.49 2.36
N SER A 242 -11.55 -1.43 1.62
CA SER A 242 -10.93 -0.21 2.15
C SER A 242 -11.80 0.51 3.20
N GLN A 243 -13.12 0.45 3.09
CA GLN A 243 -14.02 1.04 4.10
C GLN A 243 -13.89 0.31 5.45
N ILE A 244 -13.68 -1.02 5.40
CA ILE A 244 -13.44 -1.83 6.61
C ILE A 244 -12.09 -1.47 7.21
N GLU A 245 -11.05 -1.37 6.39
CA GLU A 245 -9.70 -0.99 6.79
C GLU A 245 -9.67 0.39 7.46
N ASP A 246 -10.32 1.39 6.87
CA ASP A 246 -10.41 2.75 7.41
C ASP A 246 -11.05 2.78 8.81
N VAL A 247 -12.09 1.96 9.03
CA VAL A 247 -12.73 1.86 10.34
C VAL A 247 -11.82 1.18 11.35
N LEU A 248 -11.16 0.07 10.98
CA LEU A 248 -10.31 -0.69 11.88
C LEU A 248 -9.07 0.08 12.30
N THR A 249 -8.42 0.78 11.36
CA THR A 249 -7.23 1.63 11.64
C THR A 249 -7.53 2.81 12.57
N GLY A 250 -8.79 3.21 12.70
CA GLY A 250 -9.27 4.21 13.67
C GLY A 250 -9.61 3.66 15.04
N ILE A 251 -9.24 2.41 15.39
CA ILE A 251 -9.54 1.75 16.66
C ILE A 251 -8.23 1.37 17.36
N GLU A 252 -7.95 1.99 18.51
CA GLU A 252 -6.67 1.83 19.22
C GLU A 252 -6.40 0.40 19.71
N GLU A 253 -7.44 -0.39 19.99
CA GLU A 253 -7.32 -1.73 20.56
C GLU A 253 -6.99 -2.82 19.54
N VAL A 254 -7.07 -2.53 18.24
CA VAL A 254 -6.78 -3.51 17.20
C VAL A 254 -5.45 -3.21 16.49
N THR A 255 -4.85 -4.25 15.92
CA THR A 255 -3.70 -4.13 15.03
C THR A 255 -4.17 -3.86 13.59
N PRO A 256 -3.29 -3.46 12.66
CA PRO A 256 -3.63 -3.38 11.24
C PRO A 256 -3.88 -4.73 10.56
N HIS A 257 -3.80 -5.84 11.29
CA HIS A 257 -4.00 -7.18 10.75
C HIS A 257 -5.46 -7.58 10.85
N TYR A 258 -6.08 -7.85 9.70
CA TYR A 258 -7.47 -8.25 9.60
C TYR A 258 -7.72 -9.17 8.40
N HIS A 259 -8.84 -9.93 8.45
CA HIS A 259 -9.38 -10.68 7.33
C HIS A 259 -10.87 -10.36 7.14
N ILE A 260 -11.28 -10.30 5.88
CA ILE A 260 -12.67 -10.16 5.45
C ILE A 260 -13.09 -11.49 4.83
N ILE A 261 -14.08 -12.13 5.41
CA ILE A 261 -14.64 -13.39 4.91
C ILE A 261 -16.05 -13.12 4.43
N VAL A 262 -16.37 -13.53 3.22
CA VAL A 262 -17.71 -13.49 2.67
C VAL A 262 -18.16 -14.91 2.40
N GLU A 263 -19.29 -15.30 2.95
CA GLU A 263 -19.86 -16.63 2.75
C GLU A 263 -21.38 -16.58 2.66
N THR A 264 -21.99 -17.64 2.15
CA THR A 264 -23.46 -17.76 2.11
C THR A 264 -23.92 -18.60 3.30
N ARG A 265 -24.82 -18.03 4.14
CA ARG A 265 -25.46 -18.71 5.26
C ARG A 265 -26.96 -18.63 5.12
N GLY A 266 -27.62 -19.79 5.03
CA GLY A 266 -29.09 -19.85 4.93
C GLY A 266 -29.65 -19.08 3.73
N GLY A 267 -28.93 -19.04 2.61
CA GLY A 267 -29.34 -18.37 1.38
C GLY A 267 -29.08 -16.83 1.38
N MET A 268 -28.42 -16.30 2.39
CA MET A 268 -28.03 -14.89 2.46
C MET A 268 -26.52 -14.73 2.64
N ASP A 269 -25.97 -13.66 2.07
CA ASP A 269 -24.58 -13.30 2.27
C ASP A 269 -24.30 -12.88 3.71
N ALA A 270 -23.24 -13.44 4.29
CA ALA A 270 -22.70 -13.08 5.57
C ALA A 270 -21.31 -12.43 5.36
N LEU A 271 -21.16 -11.24 5.90
CA LEU A 271 -19.87 -10.52 5.96
C LEU A 271 -19.28 -10.73 7.34
N ILE A 272 -18.07 -11.29 7.39
CA ILE A 272 -17.33 -11.54 8.62
C ILE A 272 -16.05 -10.74 8.56
N VAL A 273 -15.74 -10.02 9.64
CA VAL A 273 -14.51 -9.26 9.80
C VAL A 273 -13.76 -9.81 11.00
N GLU A 274 -12.64 -10.48 10.72
CA GLU A 274 -11.70 -10.92 11.74
C GLU A 274 -10.66 -9.83 11.94
N THR A 275 -10.44 -9.38 13.17
CA THR A 275 -9.45 -8.33 13.50
C THR A 275 -8.62 -8.76 14.69
N GLU A 276 -7.30 -8.56 14.60
CA GLU A 276 -6.36 -8.95 15.64
C GLU A 276 -6.26 -7.85 16.71
N LEU A 277 -6.29 -8.27 17.96
CA LEU A 277 -6.15 -7.37 19.10
C LEU A 277 -4.68 -7.04 19.38
N ARG A 278 -4.40 -5.84 19.86
CA ARG A 278 -3.12 -5.50 20.46
C ARG A 278 -2.97 -6.25 21.79
N PRO A 279 -1.75 -6.64 22.17
CA PRO A 279 -1.51 -7.36 23.44
C PRO A 279 -2.10 -6.66 24.67
N GLU A 280 -2.04 -5.33 24.73
CA GLU A 280 -2.54 -4.51 25.82
C GLU A 280 -4.07 -4.47 25.89
N ALA A 281 -4.73 -4.73 24.78
CA ALA A 281 -6.18 -4.76 24.66
C ALA A 281 -6.77 -6.16 24.91
N PHE A 282 -5.95 -7.19 24.77
CA PHE A 282 -6.38 -8.58 25.03
C PHE A 282 -6.56 -8.81 26.53
N ARG A 283 -7.78 -9.09 26.97
CA ARG A 283 -8.16 -9.24 28.37
C ARG A 283 -8.93 -10.52 28.60
N ASP A 284 -8.72 -11.16 29.76
CA ASP A 284 -9.44 -12.37 30.20
C ASP A 284 -10.88 -12.06 30.69
N SER A 285 -11.49 -10.97 30.24
CA SER A 285 -12.85 -10.59 30.60
C SER A 285 -13.76 -10.73 29.40
N PHE A 286 -14.66 -11.70 29.45
CA PHE A 286 -15.68 -11.93 28.39
C PHE A 286 -16.52 -10.66 28.14
N GLU A 287 -16.92 -9.95 29.22
CA GLU A 287 -17.74 -8.75 29.10
C GLU A 287 -16.98 -7.62 28.37
N ALA A 288 -15.67 -7.43 28.67
CA ALA A 288 -14.87 -6.41 28.01
C ALA A 288 -14.64 -6.73 26.53
N MET A 289 -14.42 -8.00 26.19
CA MET A 289 -14.25 -8.45 24.82
C MET A 289 -15.55 -8.35 24.02
N ASP A 290 -16.68 -8.69 24.61
CA ASP A 290 -17.99 -8.58 23.97
C ASP A 290 -18.38 -7.12 23.72
N ALA A 291 -18.09 -6.22 24.67
CA ALA A 291 -18.30 -4.78 24.51
C ALA A 291 -17.42 -4.19 23.39
N LEU A 292 -16.14 -4.59 23.31
CA LEU A 292 -15.25 -4.16 22.23
C LEU A 292 -15.74 -4.65 20.86
N ARG A 293 -16.10 -5.94 20.77
CA ARG A 293 -16.66 -6.56 19.56
C ARG A 293 -17.91 -5.81 19.09
N ALA A 294 -18.84 -5.52 20.01
CA ALA A 294 -20.07 -4.79 19.70
C ALA A 294 -19.78 -3.37 19.19
N ARG A 295 -18.83 -2.67 19.81
CA ARG A 295 -18.42 -1.32 19.39
C ARG A 295 -17.81 -1.32 17.98
N ILE A 296 -16.96 -2.29 17.67
CA ILE A 296 -16.39 -2.45 16.33
C ILE A 296 -17.49 -2.74 15.31
N ALA A 297 -18.40 -3.66 15.62
CA ALA A 297 -19.50 -4.03 14.74
C ALA A 297 -20.43 -2.83 14.47
N GLU A 298 -20.69 -1.99 15.47
CA GLU A 298 -21.51 -0.79 15.30
C GLU A 298 -20.83 0.25 14.41
N LYS A 299 -19.54 0.52 14.61
CA LYS A 299 -18.77 1.42 13.74
C LYS A 299 -18.75 0.94 12.30
N LEU A 300 -18.45 -0.33 12.08
CA LEU A 300 -18.48 -0.93 10.74
C LEU A 300 -19.87 -0.84 10.11
N LYS A 301 -20.92 -1.17 10.85
CA LYS A 301 -22.30 -1.05 10.36
C LYS A 301 -22.66 0.38 9.95
N GLY A 302 -22.20 1.37 10.71
CA GLY A 302 -22.42 2.79 10.38
C GLY A 302 -21.80 3.22 9.07
N THR A 303 -20.65 2.66 8.73
CA THR A 303 -19.92 2.97 7.48
C THR A 303 -20.40 2.13 6.30
N LEU A 304 -20.61 0.82 6.51
CA LEU A 304 -20.90 -0.13 5.43
C LEU A 304 -22.38 -0.22 5.08
N LEU A 305 -23.27 0.28 5.95
CA LEU A 305 -24.72 0.10 5.89
C LEU A 305 -25.18 -1.38 5.93
N VAL A 306 -24.24 -2.29 6.17
CA VAL A 306 -24.44 -3.72 6.39
C VAL A 306 -23.82 -4.08 7.73
N ALA A 307 -24.50 -4.91 8.53
CA ALA A 307 -23.98 -5.37 9.80
C ALA A 307 -23.04 -6.58 9.59
N PRO A 308 -21.71 -6.44 9.80
CA PRO A 308 -20.80 -7.57 9.75
C PRO A 308 -20.84 -8.35 11.07
N GLU A 309 -20.50 -9.64 10.99
CA GLU A 309 -20.05 -10.41 12.15
C GLU A 309 -18.59 -10.05 12.44
N VAL A 310 -18.31 -9.54 13.64
CA VAL A 310 -16.93 -9.23 14.05
C VAL A 310 -16.39 -10.37 14.90
N ARG A 311 -15.17 -10.82 14.59
CA ARG A 311 -14.42 -11.80 15.37
C ARG A 311 -13.12 -11.18 15.84
N LEU A 312 -12.93 -11.17 17.15
CA LEU A 312 -11.68 -10.73 17.76
C LEU A 312 -10.70 -11.91 17.75
N VAL A 313 -9.51 -11.67 17.23
CA VAL A 313 -8.42 -12.66 17.15
C VAL A 313 -7.36 -12.27 18.16
N GLU A 314 -6.78 -13.26 18.84
CA GLU A 314 -5.69 -13.05 19.80
C GLU A 314 -4.44 -12.45 19.12
N PRO A 315 -3.57 -11.76 19.87
CA PRO A 315 -2.33 -11.22 19.34
C PRO A 315 -1.46 -12.30 18.66
N GLY A 316 -1.06 -12.05 17.41
CA GLY A 316 -0.31 -13.01 16.58
C GLY A 316 -1.15 -14.10 15.93
N GLY A 317 -2.48 -14.06 16.06
CA GLY A 317 -3.38 -15.09 15.52
C GLY A 317 -3.68 -14.95 14.03
N ILE A 318 -3.43 -13.79 13.43
CA ILE A 318 -3.53 -13.60 11.98
C ILE A 318 -2.16 -13.80 11.33
N GLU A 319 -2.12 -14.68 10.32
CA GLU A 319 -0.88 -14.99 9.59
C GLU A 319 -0.33 -13.74 8.87
N ARG A 320 0.98 -13.50 9.02
CA ARG A 320 1.67 -12.38 8.38
C ARG A 320 1.99 -12.69 6.92
N ALA A 321 1.52 -11.87 6.01
CA ALA A 321 1.80 -12.04 4.59
C ALA A 321 3.27 -11.74 4.28
N ILE A 322 3.90 -12.61 3.49
CA ILE A 322 5.19 -12.36 2.86
C ILE A 322 4.92 -11.79 1.47
N GLY A 323 4.91 -10.47 1.34
CA GLY A 323 4.53 -9.77 0.11
C GLY A 323 3.16 -9.08 0.26
N LYS A 324 2.41 -8.96 -0.85
CA LYS A 324 1.08 -8.31 -0.83
C LYS A 324 0.10 -9.11 0.04
N ALA A 325 -0.48 -8.47 1.05
CA ALA A 325 -1.49 -9.06 1.89
C ALA A 325 -2.80 -9.30 1.11
N LYS A 326 -3.40 -10.47 1.30
CA LYS A 326 -4.72 -10.78 0.77
C LYS A 326 -5.72 -10.73 1.92
N HIS A 327 -6.50 -9.67 1.99
CA HIS A 327 -7.43 -9.44 3.09
C HIS A 327 -8.82 -10.05 2.87
N VAL A 328 -9.20 -10.36 1.62
CA VAL A 328 -10.55 -10.86 1.27
C VAL A 328 -10.51 -12.33 0.90
N ASP A 329 -11.39 -13.11 1.54
CA ASP A 329 -11.67 -14.51 1.26
C ASP A 329 -13.17 -14.66 0.95
N ASP A 330 -13.52 -14.59 -0.34
CA ASP A 330 -14.89 -14.78 -0.82
C ASP A 330 -15.15 -16.27 -1.05
N ARG A 331 -15.88 -16.88 -0.13
CA ARG A 331 -16.22 -18.32 -0.11
C ARG A 331 -17.59 -18.62 -0.70
N ARG A 332 -18.24 -17.64 -1.31
CA ARG A 332 -19.52 -17.87 -1.98
C ARG A 332 -19.34 -18.77 -3.19
N GLU A 333 -20.23 -19.71 -3.39
CA GLU A 333 -20.31 -20.47 -4.64
C GLU A 333 -20.63 -19.51 -5.80
N LYS A 334 -19.74 -19.47 -6.79
CA LYS A 334 -19.91 -18.64 -8.00
C LYS A 334 -20.77 -19.34 -9.02
#